data_74fbff58293f3ac0c961a1bc0f3b9d92
#
_entry.id   74fbff58293f3ac0c961a1bc0f3b9d92
#
_cell.length_a   1.000
_cell.length_b   1.000
_cell.length_c   1.000
_cell.angle_alpha   90.00
_cell.angle_beta   90.00
_cell.angle_gamma   90.00
#
_symmetry.space_group_name_H-M   'P 1'
#
loop_
_entity.id
_entity.type
_entity.pdbx_description
1 polymer ?
#
loop_
_entity_poly.entity_id
_entity_poly.type
_entity_poly.pdbx_seq_one_letter_code
_entity_poly.pdbx_strand_id
1 'polypeptide(L)'
;METFTREVKRLIPFLLEELKPKGKILTPFNLISGFIIVLGLILIVIRFAKGLGAVTNLSQDFPWGLWIGFDVITGVAFAGGAYVLTFAVYVLGAEKYHPIIRPTVLNGFLAYVFYAGALLLDLGRPWNVVNPIIGNEFGVSSVLFLVAWHFLLYMLAELVEFSPAVAEWLGAKRVWKFLSSLTLGAVVFGITLSTLHQSGLGALFLMAKNKIHPLWYSEFIPILFFVSSIFAGLSIVIIEGTISDRVFKDHLSPDHHASYEDIVCGLGKGAAVAMFAYLFLKALVFVHGKHWEYLSGSMGVLYLAEVLGFVVIPMVMYVEGARSREITTIRAAAVLTALGVVLNRLNVSIIAYNWDSPVHYVPSWMEIEVTLAVIFMEIWAFRWVVNRMPVLREPPEWARGEHDVTAERVKG
;
A
#
# COMPACT_ATOMS: atom_id res chain seq x y z
N MET A 1 32.57 24.81 10.14
CA MET A 1 33.04 24.09 8.95
C MET A 1 33.78 22.82 9.30
N GLU A 2 34.70 22.82 10.26
CA GLU A 2 35.45 21.61 10.69
C GLU A 2 34.56 20.48 11.29
N THR A 3 33.57 20.84 12.06
CA THR A 3 32.59 19.86 12.67
C THR A 3 31.81 19.14 11.59
N PHE A 4 31.30 19.85 10.59
CA PHE A 4 30.57 19.29 9.46
C PHE A 4 31.43 18.34 8.63
N THR A 5 32.69 18.74 8.36
CA THR A 5 33.67 17.91 7.62
C THR A 5 34.03 16.64 8.39
N ARG A 6 34.02 16.67 9.72
CA ARG A 6 34.29 15.52 10.61
C ARG A 6 33.12 14.56 10.64
N GLU A 7 31.89 15.06 10.64
CA GLU A 7 30.67 14.24 10.58
C GLU A 7 30.53 13.56 9.22
N VAL A 8 30.77 14.27 8.10
CA VAL A 8 30.74 13.68 6.75
C VAL A 8 31.84 12.62 6.57
N LYS A 9 33.03 12.82 7.12
CA LYS A 9 34.09 11.81 7.09
C LYS A 9 33.78 10.53 7.86
N ARG A 10 32.90 10.59 8.85
CA ARG A 10 32.41 9.39 9.58
C ARG A 10 31.23 8.72 8.89
N LEU A 11 30.41 9.50 8.19
CA LEU A 11 29.20 9.01 7.53
C LEU A 11 29.52 8.06 6.37
N ILE A 12 30.51 8.38 5.55
CA ILE A 12 30.88 7.55 4.39
C ILE A 12 31.33 6.13 4.78
N PRO A 13 32.28 5.93 5.71
CA PRO A 13 32.66 4.60 6.16
C PRO A 13 31.51 3.84 6.81
N PHE A 14 30.67 4.53 7.59
CA PHE A 14 29.48 3.94 8.21
C PHE A 14 28.51 3.44 7.12
N LEU A 15 28.17 4.25 6.13
CA LEU A 15 27.26 3.85 5.03
C LEU A 15 27.85 2.69 4.22
N LEU A 16 29.16 2.69 3.94
CA LEU A 16 29.83 1.60 3.23
C LEU A 16 29.78 0.29 4.04
N GLU A 17 29.89 0.37 5.36
CA GLU A 17 29.74 -0.80 6.24
C GLU A 17 28.31 -1.30 6.28
N GLU A 18 27.33 -0.40 6.33
CA GLU A 18 25.92 -0.73 6.31
C GLU A 18 25.44 -1.28 4.95
N LEU A 19 26.14 -1.01 3.86
CA LEU A 19 25.86 -1.65 2.56
C LEU A 19 26.24 -3.13 2.52
N LYS A 20 27.10 -3.60 3.44
CA LYS A 20 27.47 -5.02 3.51
C LYS A 20 26.24 -5.88 3.87
N PRO A 21 26.13 -7.09 3.31
CA PRO A 21 25.04 -8.00 3.62
C PRO A 21 24.96 -8.33 5.12
N LYS A 22 23.79 -8.23 5.72
CA LYS A 22 23.53 -8.56 7.13
C LYS A 22 23.04 -10.02 7.33
N GLY A 23 23.44 -10.95 6.47
CA GLY A 23 23.03 -12.35 6.56
C GLY A 23 23.51 -13.19 5.37
N LYS A 24 23.02 -14.43 5.28
CA LYS A 24 23.36 -15.33 4.16
C LYS A 24 22.81 -14.77 2.85
N ILE A 25 23.70 -14.56 1.87
CA ILE A 25 23.34 -14.05 0.54
C ILE A 25 22.68 -15.18 -0.28
N LEU A 26 23.25 -16.38 -0.27
CA LEU A 26 22.77 -17.52 -1.05
C LEU A 26 21.69 -18.28 -0.26
N THR A 27 20.46 -17.80 -0.35
CA THR A 27 19.26 -18.48 0.14
C THR A 27 18.33 -18.77 -1.04
N PRO A 28 17.47 -19.82 -0.98
CA PRO A 28 16.50 -20.10 -2.05
C PRO A 28 15.65 -18.85 -2.40
N PHE A 29 15.20 -18.13 -1.38
CA PHE A 29 14.45 -16.88 -1.58
C PHE A 29 15.25 -15.83 -2.36
N ASN A 30 16.50 -15.56 -1.95
CA ASN A 30 17.32 -14.54 -2.61
C ASN A 30 17.70 -14.93 -4.04
N LEU A 31 17.89 -16.23 -4.32
CA LEU A 31 18.19 -16.69 -5.67
C LEU A 31 16.99 -16.56 -6.60
N ILE A 32 15.82 -17.00 -6.16
CA ILE A 32 14.58 -16.92 -6.96
C ILE A 32 14.19 -15.46 -7.18
N SER A 33 14.08 -14.69 -6.11
CA SER A 33 13.70 -13.27 -6.22
C SER A 33 14.75 -12.45 -6.97
N GLY A 34 16.03 -12.75 -6.81
CA GLY A 34 17.10 -12.10 -7.55
C GLY A 34 17.05 -12.39 -9.05
N PHE A 35 16.71 -13.63 -9.45
CA PHE A 35 16.49 -13.97 -10.86
C PHE A 35 15.32 -13.18 -11.45
N ILE A 36 14.18 -13.14 -10.75
CA ILE A 36 12.99 -12.37 -11.15
C ILE A 36 13.33 -10.89 -11.26
N ILE A 37 14.00 -10.30 -10.27
CA ILE A 37 14.40 -8.88 -10.32
C ILE A 37 15.29 -8.60 -11.54
N VAL A 38 16.29 -9.44 -11.80
CA VAL A 38 17.21 -9.23 -12.94
C VAL A 38 16.47 -9.32 -14.27
N LEU A 39 15.59 -10.31 -14.43
CA LEU A 39 14.79 -10.47 -15.65
C LEU A 39 13.83 -9.28 -15.82
N GLY A 40 13.14 -8.87 -14.76
CA GLY A 40 12.27 -7.69 -14.79
C GLY A 40 13.03 -6.39 -15.14
N LEU A 41 14.23 -6.18 -14.59
CA LEU A 41 15.05 -5.02 -14.96
C LEU A 41 15.46 -5.04 -16.44
N ILE A 42 15.76 -6.20 -17.00
CA ILE A 42 16.01 -6.34 -18.46
C ILE A 42 14.77 -5.94 -19.25
N LEU A 43 13.58 -6.39 -18.85
CA LEU A 43 12.31 -6.05 -19.51
C LEU A 43 12.01 -4.55 -19.39
N ILE A 44 12.30 -3.94 -18.24
CA ILE A 44 12.17 -2.49 -18.02
C ILE A 44 13.11 -1.72 -19.00
N VAL A 45 14.34 -2.15 -19.17
CA VAL A 45 15.24 -1.56 -20.16
C VAL A 45 14.68 -1.70 -21.58
N ILE A 46 14.16 -2.87 -21.95
CA ILE A 46 13.52 -3.09 -23.26
C ILE A 46 12.32 -2.16 -23.42
N ARG A 47 11.50 -1.98 -22.39
CA ARG A 47 10.34 -1.08 -22.38
C ARG A 47 10.76 0.36 -22.68
N PHE A 48 11.81 0.88 -22.04
CA PHE A 48 12.29 2.25 -22.29
C PHE A 48 12.97 2.42 -23.65
N ALA A 49 13.64 1.38 -24.14
CA ALA A 49 14.34 1.41 -25.42
C ALA A 49 13.43 1.24 -26.64
N LYS A 50 12.42 0.35 -26.53
CA LYS A 50 11.54 -0.04 -27.66
C LYS A 50 10.11 0.45 -27.54
N GLY A 51 9.74 1.08 -26.43
CA GLY A 51 8.41 1.56 -26.14
C GLY A 51 7.51 0.55 -25.43
N LEU A 52 6.34 1.02 -25.01
CA LEU A 52 5.38 0.28 -24.18
C LEU A 52 4.86 -0.99 -24.86
N GLY A 53 4.51 -0.92 -26.14
CA GLY A 53 3.99 -2.05 -26.90
C GLY A 53 5.00 -3.19 -27.15
N ALA A 54 6.27 -3.02 -26.79
CA ALA A 54 7.27 -4.09 -26.90
C ALA A 54 7.17 -5.12 -25.77
N VAL A 55 6.53 -4.77 -24.64
CA VAL A 55 6.46 -5.60 -23.43
C VAL A 55 5.03 -5.76 -22.89
N THR A 56 4.05 -5.08 -23.48
CA THR A 56 2.65 -5.10 -23.03
C THR A 56 1.70 -5.50 -24.16
N ASN A 57 0.54 -6.03 -23.80
CA ASN A 57 -0.58 -6.28 -24.71
C ASN A 57 -1.62 -5.14 -24.69
N LEU A 58 -1.24 -3.94 -24.25
CA LEU A 58 -2.13 -2.78 -24.22
C LEU A 58 -2.60 -2.40 -25.63
N SER A 59 -3.80 -1.88 -25.73
CA SER A 59 -4.41 -1.41 -26.96
C SER A 59 -5.19 -0.12 -26.74
N GLN A 60 -5.74 0.47 -27.81
CA GLN A 60 -6.60 1.65 -27.69
C GLN A 60 -7.91 1.35 -26.94
N ASP A 61 -8.41 0.12 -27.04
CA ASP A 61 -9.62 -0.31 -26.34
C ASP A 61 -9.33 -0.62 -24.86
N PHE A 62 -8.11 -1.06 -24.56
CA PHE A 62 -7.62 -1.37 -23.21
C PHE A 62 -6.33 -0.57 -22.93
N PRO A 63 -6.46 0.74 -22.65
CA PRO A 63 -5.29 1.60 -22.40
C PRO A 63 -4.67 1.36 -21.02
N TRP A 64 -5.40 0.73 -20.09
CA TRP A 64 -4.98 0.34 -18.77
C TRP A 64 -4.95 -1.17 -18.65
N GLY A 65 -3.80 -1.70 -18.26
CA GLY A 65 -3.56 -3.14 -18.11
C GLY A 65 -3.21 -3.50 -16.67
N LEU A 66 -2.41 -4.56 -16.54
CA LEU A 66 -2.00 -5.13 -15.26
C LEU A 66 -1.29 -4.09 -14.37
N TRP A 67 -0.39 -3.27 -14.93
CA TRP A 67 0.38 -2.31 -14.15
C TRP A 67 -0.50 -1.24 -13.49
N ILE A 68 -1.53 -0.76 -14.17
CA ILE A 68 -2.49 0.17 -13.55
C ILE A 68 -3.44 -0.60 -12.61
N GLY A 69 -4.01 -1.73 -13.06
CA GLY A 69 -5.02 -2.48 -12.30
C GLY A 69 -4.47 -3.13 -11.03
N PHE A 70 -3.24 -3.63 -11.07
CA PHE A 70 -2.61 -4.28 -9.93
C PHE A 70 -1.61 -3.36 -9.23
N ASP A 71 -0.52 -2.93 -9.89
CA ASP A 71 0.55 -2.23 -9.19
C ASP A 71 0.06 -0.88 -8.62
N VAL A 72 -0.67 -0.07 -9.42
CA VAL A 72 -1.11 1.24 -8.95
C VAL A 72 -2.37 1.15 -8.10
N ILE A 73 -3.48 0.61 -8.63
CA ILE A 73 -4.79 0.71 -7.96
C ILE A 73 -4.90 -0.26 -6.78
N THR A 74 -4.35 -1.47 -6.90
CA THR A 74 -4.38 -2.47 -5.82
C THR A 74 -3.28 -2.20 -4.80
N GLY A 75 -2.05 -1.97 -5.26
CA GLY A 75 -0.92 -1.74 -4.38
C GLY A 75 -1.11 -0.53 -3.47
N VAL A 76 -1.61 0.57 -4.01
CA VAL A 76 -1.95 1.76 -3.22
C VAL A 76 -3.08 1.48 -2.21
N ALA A 77 -4.05 0.62 -2.52
CA ALA A 77 -5.07 0.21 -1.54
C ALA A 77 -4.43 -0.59 -0.37
N PHE A 78 -3.41 -1.40 -0.65
CA PHE A 78 -2.67 -2.14 0.36
C PHE A 78 -1.83 -1.22 1.26
N ALA A 79 -1.26 -0.15 0.74
CA ALA A 79 -0.61 0.90 1.51
C ALA A 79 -1.54 1.62 2.50
N GLY A 80 -2.85 1.45 2.36
CA GLY A 80 -3.88 2.07 3.22
C GLY A 80 -3.74 1.77 4.71
N GLY A 81 -2.99 0.73 5.09
CA GLY A 81 -2.67 0.42 6.48
C GLY A 81 -1.98 1.57 7.21
N ALA A 82 -1.10 2.30 6.54
CA ALA A 82 -0.34 3.40 7.13
C ALA A 82 -1.28 4.50 7.66
N TYR A 83 -2.09 5.11 6.80
CA TYR A 83 -2.97 6.22 7.24
C TYR A 83 -4.07 5.76 8.21
N VAL A 84 -4.56 4.52 8.10
CA VAL A 84 -5.59 3.99 9.03
C VAL A 84 -5.02 3.83 10.43
N LEU A 85 -3.82 3.26 10.57
CA LEU A 85 -3.19 3.06 11.86
C LEU A 85 -2.68 4.35 12.48
N THR A 86 -2.11 5.25 11.69
CA THR A 86 -1.68 6.56 12.20
C THR A 86 -2.88 7.39 12.64
N PHE A 87 -4.01 7.33 11.91
CA PHE A 87 -5.27 7.91 12.39
C PHE A 87 -5.73 7.28 13.69
N ALA A 88 -5.73 5.96 13.81
CA ALA A 88 -6.16 5.26 15.01
C ALA A 88 -5.30 5.64 16.23
N VAL A 89 -3.99 5.74 16.08
CA VAL A 89 -3.07 6.05 17.18
C VAL A 89 -3.02 7.54 17.49
N TYR A 90 -2.75 8.38 16.50
CA TYR A 90 -2.49 9.80 16.75
C TYR A 90 -3.76 10.65 16.90
N VAL A 91 -4.88 10.23 16.29
CA VAL A 91 -6.15 10.98 16.36
C VAL A 91 -7.14 10.34 17.34
N LEU A 92 -7.29 9.00 17.32
CA LEU A 92 -8.23 8.30 18.21
C LEU A 92 -7.60 7.83 19.53
N GLY A 93 -6.28 7.98 19.74
CA GLY A 93 -5.57 7.57 20.95
C GLY A 93 -5.48 6.06 21.18
N ALA A 94 -5.52 5.25 20.11
CA ALA A 94 -5.45 3.80 20.20
C ALA A 94 -3.99 3.31 20.38
N GLU A 95 -3.36 3.68 21.50
CA GLU A 95 -1.93 3.49 21.80
C GLU A 95 -1.44 2.03 21.65
N LYS A 96 -2.31 1.05 21.84
CA LYS A 96 -1.96 -0.37 21.69
C LYS A 96 -1.39 -0.73 20.30
N TYR A 97 -1.67 0.08 19.26
CA TYR A 97 -1.13 -0.13 17.92
C TYR A 97 0.18 0.60 17.67
N HIS A 98 0.66 1.40 18.63
CA HIS A 98 1.91 2.14 18.47
C HIS A 98 3.12 1.26 18.07
N PRO A 99 3.28 0.03 18.60
CA PRO A 99 4.42 -0.84 18.25
C PRO A 99 4.48 -1.22 16.75
N ILE A 100 3.35 -1.20 16.05
CA ILE A 100 3.28 -1.60 14.64
C ILE A 100 3.24 -0.42 13.67
N ILE A 101 3.25 0.84 14.16
CA ILE A 101 3.20 2.04 13.29
C ILE A 101 4.42 2.11 12.39
N ARG A 102 5.65 2.01 12.94
CA ARG A 102 6.88 2.17 12.16
C ARG A 102 6.99 1.19 10.98
N PRO A 103 6.81 -0.13 11.16
CA PRO A 103 6.80 -1.05 10.02
C PRO A 103 5.67 -0.77 9.04
N THR A 104 4.50 -0.36 9.50
CA THR A 104 3.36 -0.06 8.63
C THR A 104 3.59 1.20 7.79
N VAL A 105 4.13 2.27 8.40
CA VAL A 105 4.49 3.50 7.66
C VAL A 105 5.62 3.24 6.67
N LEU A 106 6.63 2.44 7.06
CA LEU A 106 7.68 2.04 6.12
C LEU A 106 7.10 1.31 4.92
N ASN A 107 6.20 0.35 5.16
CA ASN A 107 5.57 -0.39 4.07
C ASN A 107 4.73 0.53 3.19
N GLY A 108 3.91 1.41 3.76
CA GLY A 108 3.16 2.42 3.02
C GLY A 108 4.07 3.26 2.14
N PHE A 109 5.14 3.82 2.70
CA PHE A 109 6.12 4.63 1.97
C PHE A 109 6.78 3.84 0.82
N LEU A 110 7.25 2.61 1.08
CA LEU A 110 7.85 1.78 0.03
C LEU A 110 6.85 1.42 -1.06
N ALA A 111 5.63 1.05 -0.71
CA ALA A 111 4.56 0.79 -1.65
C ALA A 111 4.34 2.00 -2.59
N TYR A 112 4.24 3.22 -2.05
CA TYR A 112 4.11 4.42 -2.87
C TYR A 112 5.33 4.65 -3.77
N VAL A 113 6.56 4.43 -3.28
CA VAL A 113 7.78 4.59 -4.09
C VAL A 113 7.83 3.59 -5.24
N PHE A 114 7.54 2.31 -4.97
CA PHE A 114 7.62 1.25 -5.98
C PHE A 114 6.46 1.33 -6.98
N TYR A 115 5.24 1.66 -6.53
CA TYR A 115 4.09 1.83 -7.42
C TYR A 115 4.14 3.11 -8.24
N ALA A 116 4.78 4.18 -7.72
CA ALA A 116 5.13 5.33 -8.54
C ALA A 116 6.11 4.94 -9.66
N GLY A 117 7.08 4.08 -9.32
CA GLY A 117 7.98 3.50 -10.31
C GLY A 117 7.22 2.69 -11.38
N ALA A 118 6.27 1.84 -10.96
CA ALA A 118 5.43 1.07 -11.86
C ALA A 118 4.56 1.98 -12.76
N LEU A 119 4.02 3.08 -12.22
CA LEU A 119 3.29 4.08 -13.02
C LEU A 119 4.18 4.69 -14.12
N LEU A 120 5.47 4.96 -13.83
CA LEU A 120 6.41 5.43 -14.85
C LEU A 120 6.58 4.43 -16.00
N LEU A 121 6.46 3.13 -15.70
CA LEU A 121 6.55 2.08 -16.73
C LEU A 121 5.32 2.07 -17.64
N ASP A 122 4.15 2.44 -17.13
CA ASP A 122 2.91 2.46 -17.93
C ASP A 122 2.77 3.72 -18.78
N LEU A 123 3.43 4.83 -18.42
CA LEU A 123 3.32 6.08 -19.18
C LEU A 123 3.92 5.96 -20.58
N GLY A 124 3.14 6.21 -21.63
CA GLY A 124 3.63 6.21 -23.00
C GLY A 124 4.82 7.17 -23.21
N ARG A 125 4.85 8.30 -22.48
CA ARG A 125 5.93 9.30 -22.47
C ARG A 125 6.40 9.53 -21.03
N PRO A 126 7.24 8.65 -20.43
CA PRO A 126 7.61 8.69 -19.02
C PRO A 126 8.30 10.01 -18.59
N TRP A 127 9.01 10.70 -19.51
CA TRP A 127 9.59 12.01 -19.21
C TRP A 127 8.55 13.11 -18.92
N ASN A 128 7.29 12.91 -19.29
CA ASN A 128 6.20 13.83 -19.00
C ASN A 128 5.63 13.67 -17.57
N VAL A 129 6.13 12.74 -16.77
CA VAL A 129 5.72 12.54 -15.37
C VAL A 129 5.87 13.81 -14.53
N VAL A 130 6.81 14.67 -14.87
CA VAL A 130 7.05 15.95 -14.19
C VAL A 130 6.00 17.04 -14.53
N ASN A 131 5.23 16.88 -15.61
CA ASN A 131 4.27 17.89 -16.06
C ASN A 131 3.24 18.28 -15.00
N PRO A 132 2.67 17.37 -14.18
CA PRO A 132 1.78 17.75 -13.09
C PRO A 132 2.46 18.62 -12.03
N ILE A 133 3.79 18.61 -11.93
CA ILE A 133 4.56 19.35 -10.92
C ILE A 133 5.00 20.70 -11.47
N ILE A 134 5.60 20.73 -12.67
CA ILE A 134 6.24 21.89 -13.30
C ILE A 134 5.73 22.15 -14.73
N GLY A 135 4.60 21.56 -15.10
CA GLY A 135 4.00 21.75 -16.43
C GLY A 135 3.43 23.15 -16.61
N ASN A 136 3.11 23.47 -17.87
CA ASN A 136 2.70 24.80 -18.28
C ASN A 136 1.34 25.23 -17.71
N GLU A 137 0.47 24.28 -17.34
CA GLU A 137 -0.87 24.56 -16.84
C GLU A 137 -1.21 23.66 -15.65
N PHE A 138 -1.59 24.27 -14.53
CA PHE A 138 -2.12 23.55 -13.38
C PHE A 138 -3.55 23.08 -13.67
N GLY A 139 -3.71 21.80 -13.99
CA GLY A 139 -4.99 21.18 -14.33
C GLY A 139 -5.85 20.85 -13.11
N VAL A 140 -6.08 21.79 -12.21
CA VAL A 140 -6.80 21.56 -10.93
C VAL A 140 -8.23 21.05 -11.10
N SER A 141 -8.82 21.17 -12.26
CA SER A 141 -10.13 20.59 -12.61
C SER A 141 -10.03 19.13 -13.11
N SER A 142 -8.82 18.63 -13.35
CA SER A 142 -8.60 17.25 -13.80
C SER A 142 -8.47 16.29 -12.61
N VAL A 143 -9.31 15.26 -12.55
CA VAL A 143 -9.22 14.20 -11.53
C VAL A 143 -7.86 13.51 -11.57
N LEU A 144 -7.32 13.25 -12.78
CA LEU A 144 -6.00 12.64 -12.94
C LEU A 144 -4.87 13.50 -12.36
N PHE A 145 -4.93 14.81 -12.60
CA PHE A 145 -3.98 15.75 -12.01
C PHE A 145 -4.04 15.75 -10.48
N LEU A 146 -5.26 15.81 -9.91
CA LEU A 146 -5.44 15.79 -8.46
C LEU A 146 -4.93 14.47 -7.85
N VAL A 147 -5.21 13.33 -8.49
CA VAL A 147 -4.70 12.01 -8.04
C VAL A 147 -3.17 12.00 -8.03
N ALA A 148 -2.50 12.50 -9.08
CA ALA A 148 -1.05 12.57 -9.15
C ALA A 148 -0.45 13.47 -8.04
N TRP A 149 -1.07 14.60 -7.75
CA TRP A 149 -0.64 15.50 -6.67
C TRP A 149 -0.84 14.89 -5.28
N HIS A 150 -2.02 14.30 -5.02
CA HIS A 150 -2.26 13.63 -3.75
C HIS A 150 -1.27 12.48 -3.54
N PHE A 151 -0.97 11.73 -4.59
CA PHE A 151 0.03 10.66 -4.58
C PHE A 151 1.40 11.18 -4.15
N LEU A 152 1.93 12.19 -4.85
CA LEU A 152 3.24 12.77 -4.57
C LEU A 152 3.34 13.34 -3.16
N LEU A 153 2.35 14.16 -2.78
CA LEU A 153 2.36 14.81 -1.48
C LEU A 153 2.19 13.82 -0.33
N TYR A 154 1.40 12.77 -0.52
CA TYR A 154 1.25 11.70 0.48
C TYR A 154 2.54 10.92 0.65
N MET A 155 3.20 10.52 -0.44
CA MET A 155 4.51 9.88 -0.39
C MET A 155 5.55 10.74 0.36
N LEU A 156 5.55 12.06 0.16
CA LEU A 156 6.41 12.98 0.91
C LEU A 156 6.03 13.07 2.40
N ALA A 157 4.74 13.03 2.72
CA ALA A 157 4.27 13.01 4.11
C ALA A 157 4.73 11.73 4.83
N GLU A 158 4.62 10.56 4.20
CA GLU A 158 5.12 9.28 4.75
C GLU A 158 6.65 9.29 4.90
N LEU A 159 7.37 9.89 3.94
CA LEU A 159 8.82 10.07 4.08
C LEU A 159 9.18 10.90 5.31
N VAL A 160 8.47 12.01 5.55
CA VAL A 160 8.67 12.85 6.75
C VAL A 160 8.32 12.06 8.01
N GLU A 161 7.23 11.31 8.01
CA GLU A 161 6.78 10.48 9.13
C GLU A 161 7.79 9.37 9.48
N PHE A 162 8.39 8.73 8.46
CA PHE A 162 9.40 7.69 8.64
C PHE A 162 10.80 8.25 8.97
N SER A 163 11.09 9.48 8.60
CA SER A 163 12.43 10.08 8.68
C SER A 163 13.08 10.10 10.09
N PRO A 164 12.33 10.19 11.22
CA PRO A 164 12.92 10.04 12.55
C PRO A 164 13.67 8.71 12.75
N ALA A 165 13.15 7.60 12.20
CA ALA A 165 13.83 6.31 12.26
C ALA A 165 15.17 6.30 11.50
N VAL A 166 15.25 7.04 10.40
CA VAL A 166 16.51 7.25 9.66
C VAL A 166 17.49 8.07 10.49
N ALA A 167 17.03 9.15 11.14
CA ALA A 167 17.88 9.98 11.99
C ALA A 167 18.38 9.21 13.24
N GLU A 168 17.57 8.31 13.79
CA GLU A 168 17.96 7.39 14.87
C GLU A 168 19.07 6.44 14.41
N TRP A 169 18.95 5.85 13.22
CA TRP A 169 19.97 4.98 12.64
C TRP A 169 21.30 5.69 12.40
N LEU A 170 21.24 6.96 11.96
CA LEU A 170 22.43 7.78 11.77
C LEU A 170 22.99 8.38 13.05
N GLY A 171 22.32 8.25 14.19
CA GLY A 171 22.69 8.88 15.48
C GLY A 171 22.59 10.41 15.47
N ALA A 172 21.81 10.98 14.54
CA ALA A 172 21.70 12.41 14.30
C ALA A 172 20.67 13.09 15.20
N LYS A 173 20.97 13.22 16.50
CA LYS A 173 20.03 13.71 17.55
C LYS A 173 19.34 15.04 17.21
N ARG A 174 20.06 16.02 16.65
CA ARG A 174 19.47 17.32 16.28
C ARG A 174 18.48 17.23 15.14
N VAL A 175 18.84 16.43 14.12
CA VAL A 175 17.97 16.16 12.96
C VAL A 175 16.74 15.39 13.41
N TRP A 176 16.91 14.39 14.26
CA TRP A 176 15.82 13.61 14.84
C TRP A 176 14.81 14.52 15.57
N LYS A 177 15.30 15.43 16.44
CA LYS A 177 14.43 16.35 17.18
C LYS A 177 13.61 17.26 16.25
N PHE A 178 14.22 17.75 15.17
CA PHE A 178 13.52 18.55 14.16
C PHE A 178 12.47 17.71 13.42
N LEU A 179 12.85 16.52 12.92
CA LEU A 179 11.93 15.66 12.17
C LEU A 179 10.77 15.16 13.02
N SER A 180 11.05 14.77 14.28
CA SER A 180 10.00 14.34 15.22
C SER A 180 9.00 15.46 15.53
N SER A 181 9.41 16.73 15.51
CA SER A 181 8.49 17.85 15.67
C SER A 181 7.53 18.05 14.48
N LEU A 182 7.87 17.53 13.29
CA LEU A 182 7.06 17.60 12.09
C LEU A 182 6.12 16.40 11.95
N THR A 183 6.36 15.29 12.67
CA THR A 183 5.65 14.01 12.48
C THR A 183 4.14 14.17 12.62
N LEU A 184 3.64 14.84 13.66
CA LEU A 184 2.21 15.02 13.86
C LEU A 184 1.55 15.80 12.69
N GLY A 185 2.21 16.85 12.20
CA GLY A 185 1.75 17.60 11.04
C GLY A 185 1.73 16.73 9.77
N ALA A 186 2.78 15.93 9.57
CA ALA A 186 2.86 15.00 8.44
C ALA A 186 1.75 13.93 8.51
N VAL A 187 1.47 13.38 9.70
CA VAL A 187 0.38 12.42 9.92
C VAL A 187 -0.98 13.01 9.55
N VAL A 188 -1.34 14.19 10.10
CA VAL A 188 -2.64 14.82 9.81
C VAL A 188 -2.79 15.15 8.34
N PHE A 189 -1.73 15.68 7.73
CA PHE A 189 -1.70 15.99 6.30
C PHE A 189 -1.76 14.71 5.47
N GLY A 190 -1.02 13.67 5.84
CA GLY A 190 -1.01 12.37 5.20
C GLY A 190 -2.37 11.68 5.21
N ILE A 191 -3.08 11.68 6.35
CA ILE A 191 -4.43 11.11 6.45
C ILE A 191 -5.38 11.78 5.45
N THR A 192 -5.34 13.11 5.37
CA THR A 192 -6.18 13.88 4.44
C THR A 192 -5.85 13.53 2.99
N LEU A 193 -4.57 13.54 2.64
CA LEU A 193 -4.10 13.24 1.28
C LEU A 193 -4.40 11.81 0.87
N SER A 194 -4.20 10.83 1.76
CA SER A 194 -4.50 9.44 1.47
C SER A 194 -5.99 9.21 1.24
N THR A 195 -6.85 9.82 2.04
CA THR A 195 -8.31 9.79 1.85
C THR A 195 -8.70 10.32 0.47
N LEU A 196 -8.15 11.49 0.09
CA LEU A 196 -8.38 12.09 -1.22
C LEU A 196 -7.80 11.26 -2.36
N HIS A 197 -6.63 10.65 -2.16
CA HIS A 197 -5.98 9.81 -3.16
C HIS A 197 -6.78 8.53 -3.40
N GLN A 198 -7.16 7.80 -2.35
CA GLN A 198 -7.93 6.55 -2.45
C GLN A 198 -9.29 6.77 -3.12
N SER A 199 -10.00 7.82 -2.73
CA SER A 199 -11.28 8.19 -3.39
C SER A 199 -11.06 8.71 -4.81
N GLY A 200 -9.99 9.45 -5.04
CA GLY A 200 -9.60 9.96 -6.36
C GLY A 200 -9.32 8.86 -7.38
N LEU A 201 -8.64 7.78 -6.97
CA LEU A 201 -8.46 6.60 -7.82
C LEU A 201 -9.81 6.01 -8.28
N GLY A 202 -10.79 5.91 -7.36
CA GLY A 202 -12.15 5.53 -7.71
C GLY A 202 -12.82 6.53 -8.66
N ALA A 203 -12.59 7.83 -8.47
CA ALA A 203 -13.17 8.88 -9.29
C ALA A 203 -12.70 8.84 -10.76
N LEU A 204 -11.51 8.28 -11.05
CA LEU A 204 -11.06 8.06 -12.42
C LEU A 204 -12.02 7.18 -13.22
N PHE A 205 -12.68 6.21 -12.56
CA PHE A 205 -13.63 5.31 -13.22
C PHE A 205 -15.01 5.93 -13.46
N LEU A 206 -15.33 7.09 -12.86
CA LEU A 206 -16.58 7.79 -13.15
C LEU A 206 -16.65 8.23 -14.62
N MET A 207 -15.52 8.51 -15.24
CA MET A 207 -15.44 8.89 -16.65
C MET A 207 -15.69 7.70 -17.59
N ALA A 208 -15.64 6.48 -17.09
CA ALA A 208 -15.79 5.25 -17.87
C ALA A 208 -17.18 4.59 -17.72
N LYS A 209 -18.23 5.37 -17.43
CA LYS A 209 -19.60 4.89 -17.19
C LYS A 209 -20.09 3.85 -18.19
N ASN A 210 -19.87 4.09 -19.48
CA ASN A 210 -20.34 3.23 -20.55
C ASN A 210 -19.36 2.10 -20.92
N LYS A 211 -18.22 2.02 -20.22
CA LYS A 211 -17.17 1.02 -20.47
C LYS A 211 -17.10 -0.04 -19.38
N ILE A 212 -17.64 0.24 -18.21
CA ILE A 212 -17.61 -0.68 -17.07
C ILE A 212 -18.97 -1.35 -16.96
N HIS A 213 -18.97 -2.67 -16.79
CA HIS A 213 -20.20 -3.44 -16.59
C HIS A 213 -21.03 -2.90 -15.40
N PRO A 214 -22.36 -2.77 -15.51
CA PRO A 214 -23.23 -2.15 -14.49
C PRO A 214 -23.06 -2.71 -13.08
N LEU A 215 -22.75 -3.99 -12.92
CA LEU A 215 -22.49 -4.61 -11.59
C LEU A 215 -21.29 -3.99 -10.86
N TRP A 216 -20.30 -3.43 -11.56
CA TRP A 216 -19.13 -2.78 -10.97
C TRP A 216 -19.12 -1.27 -11.09
N TYR A 217 -19.92 -0.70 -12.01
CA TYR A 217 -20.05 0.75 -12.11
C TYR A 217 -21.03 1.30 -11.11
N SER A 218 -20.65 2.39 -10.44
CA SER A 218 -21.55 3.19 -9.61
C SER A 218 -20.96 4.58 -9.42
N GLU A 219 -21.80 5.57 -9.24
CA GLU A 219 -21.40 6.93 -8.83
C GLU A 219 -20.75 6.94 -7.42
N PHE A 220 -20.93 5.87 -6.64
CA PHE A 220 -20.31 5.67 -5.34
C PHE A 220 -18.93 5.00 -5.41
N ILE A 221 -18.36 4.71 -6.59
CA ILE A 221 -17.03 4.10 -6.74
C ILE A 221 -15.95 4.82 -5.91
N PRO A 222 -15.88 6.17 -5.85
CA PRO A 222 -14.89 6.86 -5.03
C PRO A 222 -14.97 6.46 -3.55
N ILE A 223 -16.17 6.40 -2.99
CA ILE A 223 -16.38 6.02 -1.60
C ILE A 223 -16.07 4.54 -1.39
N LEU A 224 -16.48 3.66 -2.32
CA LEU A 224 -16.19 2.23 -2.27
C LEU A 224 -14.67 1.97 -2.31
N PHE A 225 -13.92 2.72 -3.12
CA PHE A 225 -12.46 2.63 -3.18
C PHE A 225 -11.83 3.05 -1.86
N PHE A 226 -12.25 4.15 -1.29
CA PHE A 226 -11.78 4.62 0.01
C PHE A 226 -12.07 3.60 1.12
N VAL A 227 -13.32 3.17 1.29
CA VAL A 227 -13.68 2.23 2.35
C VAL A 227 -12.97 0.89 2.17
N SER A 228 -12.83 0.40 0.92
CA SER A 228 -12.10 -0.84 0.68
C SER A 228 -10.61 -0.75 0.97
N SER A 229 -9.98 0.43 0.84
CA SER A 229 -8.57 0.60 1.21
C SER A 229 -8.33 0.52 2.73
N ILE A 230 -9.35 0.81 3.56
CA ILE A 230 -9.27 0.66 5.01
C ILE A 230 -9.08 -0.83 5.37
N PHE A 231 -10.00 -1.69 4.95
CA PHE A 231 -9.88 -3.11 5.29
C PHE A 231 -8.76 -3.82 4.51
N ALA A 232 -8.43 -3.36 3.30
CA ALA A 232 -7.28 -3.82 2.55
C ALA A 232 -5.98 -3.58 3.33
N GLY A 233 -5.76 -2.35 3.75
CA GLY A 233 -4.59 -1.96 4.52
C GLY A 233 -4.48 -2.70 5.85
N LEU A 234 -5.58 -2.80 6.63
CA LEU A 234 -5.59 -3.57 7.88
C LEU A 234 -5.26 -5.06 7.65
N SER A 235 -5.76 -5.64 6.54
CA SER A 235 -5.47 -7.03 6.18
C SER A 235 -3.99 -7.23 5.82
N ILE A 236 -3.40 -6.31 5.07
CA ILE A 236 -1.97 -6.35 4.75
C ILE A 236 -1.11 -6.21 6.00
N VAL A 237 -1.47 -5.31 6.93
CA VAL A 237 -0.75 -5.20 8.21
C VAL A 237 -0.77 -6.51 9.00
N ILE A 238 -1.91 -7.24 9.00
CA ILE A 238 -2.00 -8.57 9.64
C ILE A 238 -1.09 -9.58 8.93
N ILE A 239 -1.07 -9.60 7.60
CA ILE A 239 -0.25 -10.51 6.80
C ILE A 239 1.24 -10.22 7.01
N GLU A 240 1.65 -8.97 6.87
CA GLU A 240 3.03 -8.53 7.03
C GLU A 240 3.54 -8.72 8.44
N GLY A 241 2.75 -8.36 9.45
CA GLY A 241 3.07 -8.61 10.83
C GLY A 241 3.27 -10.10 11.11
N THR A 242 2.43 -10.97 10.52
CA THR A 242 2.56 -12.43 10.63
C THR A 242 3.86 -12.94 9.99
N ILE A 243 4.25 -12.40 8.84
CA ILE A 243 5.49 -12.76 8.16
C ILE A 243 6.69 -12.21 8.94
N SER A 244 6.63 -10.95 9.35
CA SER A 244 7.69 -10.28 10.10
C SER A 244 7.99 -10.96 11.43
N ASP A 245 6.95 -11.40 12.17
CA ASP A 245 7.08 -12.16 13.40
C ASP A 245 7.86 -13.49 13.21
N ARG A 246 7.73 -14.11 12.05
CA ARG A 246 8.46 -15.34 11.72
C ARG A 246 9.87 -15.10 11.21
N VAL A 247 10.05 -14.07 10.38
CA VAL A 247 11.30 -13.79 9.66
C VAL A 247 12.30 -13.01 10.52
N PHE A 248 11.80 -12.09 11.35
CA PHE A 248 12.60 -11.15 12.13
C PHE A 248 12.49 -11.38 13.65
N LYS A 249 12.30 -12.64 14.08
CA LYS A 249 12.17 -13.00 15.52
C LYS A 249 13.23 -12.39 16.41
N ASP A 250 14.48 -12.35 15.94
CA ASP A 250 15.62 -11.84 16.69
C ASP A 250 15.61 -10.31 16.86
N HIS A 251 14.71 -9.62 16.15
CA HIS A 251 14.54 -8.17 16.23
C HIS A 251 13.40 -7.74 17.14
N LEU A 252 12.52 -8.66 17.50
CA LEU A 252 11.32 -8.38 18.29
C LEU A 252 11.60 -8.53 19.78
N SER A 253 11.05 -7.63 20.60
CA SER A 253 11.10 -7.76 22.05
C SER A 253 10.15 -8.88 22.54
N PRO A 254 10.42 -9.54 23.69
CA PRO A 254 9.52 -10.53 24.28
C PRO A 254 8.10 -9.98 24.53
N ASP A 255 7.99 -8.72 24.91
CA ASP A 255 6.71 -8.05 25.16
C ASP A 255 5.89 -7.84 23.88
N HIS A 256 6.56 -7.78 22.73
CA HIS A 256 5.89 -7.70 21.42
C HIS A 256 5.03 -8.94 21.16
N HIS A 257 5.55 -10.14 21.45
CA HIS A 257 4.79 -11.38 21.26
C HIS A 257 3.55 -11.46 22.14
N ALA A 258 3.61 -10.98 23.39
CA ALA A 258 2.47 -11.00 24.31
C ALA A 258 1.34 -10.05 23.88
N SER A 259 1.69 -8.90 23.30
CA SER A 259 0.71 -7.90 22.84
C SER A 259 0.19 -8.16 21.40
N TYR A 260 0.93 -8.94 20.61
CA TYR A 260 0.65 -9.09 19.18
C TYR A 260 -0.72 -9.74 18.87
N GLU A 261 -1.14 -10.72 19.68
CA GLU A 261 -2.47 -11.34 19.51
C GLU A 261 -3.61 -10.34 19.75
N ASP A 262 -3.49 -9.45 20.74
CA ASP A 262 -4.45 -8.40 21.02
C ASP A 262 -4.50 -7.35 19.90
N ILE A 263 -3.33 -7.05 19.32
CA ILE A 263 -3.22 -6.18 18.14
C ILE A 263 -3.96 -6.81 16.96
N VAL A 264 -3.67 -8.07 16.61
CA VAL A 264 -4.30 -8.78 15.49
C VAL A 264 -5.82 -8.89 15.67
N CYS A 265 -6.29 -9.22 16.88
CA CYS A 265 -7.73 -9.22 17.19
C CYS A 265 -8.36 -7.85 16.98
N GLY A 266 -7.68 -6.79 17.38
CA GLY A 266 -8.14 -5.41 17.19
C GLY A 266 -8.20 -5.00 15.73
N LEU A 267 -7.17 -5.32 14.94
CA LEU A 267 -7.13 -5.08 13.50
C LEU A 267 -8.25 -5.84 12.78
N GLY A 268 -8.48 -7.12 13.15
CA GLY A 268 -9.58 -7.92 12.62
C GLY A 268 -10.97 -7.31 12.89
N LYS A 269 -11.19 -6.75 14.09
CA LYS A 269 -12.43 -6.01 14.41
C LYS A 269 -12.58 -4.77 13.52
N GLY A 270 -11.51 -4.00 13.36
CA GLY A 270 -11.51 -2.83 12.48
C GLY A 270 -11.81 -3.19 11.02
N ALA A 271 -11.19 -4.25 10.52
CA ALA A 271 -11.45 -4.78 9.19
C ALA A 271 -12.91 -5.23 9.02
N ALA A 272 -13.46 -5.96 9.99
CA ALA A 272 -14.86 -6.40 9.96
C ALA A 272 -15.84 -5.21 9.88
N VAL A 273 -15.60 -4.15 10.67
CA VAL A 273 -16.45 -2.94 10.66
C VAL A 273 -16.38 -2.23 9.31
N ALA A 274 -15.18 -2.06 8.76
CA ALA A 274 -14.99 -1.43 7.46
C ALA A 274 -15.62 -2.27 6.33
N MET A 275 -15.50 -3.61 6.39
CA MET A 275 -16.14 -4.52 5.43
C MET A 275 -17.66 -4.49 5.54
N PHE A 276 -18.21 -4.38 6.74
CA PHE A 276 -19.66 -4.21 6.93
C PHE A 276 -20.14 -2.91 6.29
N ALA A 277 -19.44 -1.79 6.51
CA ALA A 277 -19.77 -0.52 5.87
C ALA A 277 -19.70 -0.62 4.34
N TYR A 278 -18.66 -1.28 3.82
CA TYR A 278 -18.51 -1.54 2.38
C TYR A 278 -19.67 -2.38 1.83
N LEU A 279 -20.02 -3.49 2.51
CA LEU A 279 -21.10 -4.36 2.10
C LEU A 279 -22.45 -3.62 2.09
N PHE A 280 -22.69 -2.78 3.10
CA PHE A 280 -23.90 -1.94 3.16
C PHE A 280 -23.97 -0.99 1.96
N LEU A 281 -22.87 -0.31 1.63
CA LEU A 281 -22.81 0.56 0.46
C LEU A 281 -23.00 -0.23 -0.85
N LYS A 282 -22.40 -1.42 -0.97
CA LYS A 282 -22.61 -2.31 -2.12
C LYS A 282 -24.07 -2.74 -2.26
N ALA A 283 -24.74 -3.06 -1.14
CA ALA A 283 -26.16 -3.39 -1.14
C ALA A 283 -27.04 -2.21 -1.57
N LEU A 284 -26.74 -0.99 -1.10
CA LEU A 284 -27.43 0.23 -1.55
C LEU A 284 -27.28 0.44 -3.05
N VAL A 285 -26.05 0.35 -3.55
CA VAL A 285 -25.73 0.48 -4.98
C VAL A 285 -26.48 -0.58 -5.79
N PHE A 286 -26.47 -1.82 -5.33
CA PHE A 286 -27.13 -2.94 -5.99
C PHE A 286 -28.64 -2.72 -6.12
N VAL A 287 -29.30 -2.29 -5.03
CA VAL A 287 -30.75 -2.02 -5.02
C VAL A 287 -31.08 -0.78 -5.85
N HIS A 288 -30.33 0.31 -5.67
CA HIS A 288 -30.55 1.58 -6.38
C HIS A 288 -30.39 1.42 -7.90
N GLY A 289 -29.36 0.68 -8.34
CA GLY A 289 -29.08 0.42 -9.76
C GLY A 289 -29.94 -0.69 -10.36
N LYS A 290 -30.82 -1.35 -9.59
CA LYS A 290 -31.60 -2.54 -10.01
C LYS A 290 -30.72 -3.64 -10.60
N HIS A 291 -29.55 -3.84 -10.01
CA HIS A 291 -28.50 -4.70 -10.55
C HIS A 291 -28.87 -6.19 -10.59
N TRP A 292 -30.00 -6.60 -10.01
CA TRP A 292 -30.53 -7.98 -10.16
C TRP A 292 -30.80 -8.37 -11.61
N GLU A 293 -31.04 -7.40 -12.51
CA GLU A 293 -31.23 -7.63 -13.95
C GLU A 293 -29.97 -8.19 -14.62
N TYR A 294 -28.80 -7.90 -14.04
CA TYR A 294 -27.49 -8.29 -14.56
C TYR A 294 -26.90 -9.54 -13.88
N LEU A 295 -27.64 -10.20 -12.98
CA LEU A 295 -27.12 -11.39 -12.28
C LEU A 295 -27.11 -12.65 -13.16
N SER A 296 -27.87 -12.66 -14.23
CA SER A 296 -27.87 -13.77 -15.19
C SER A 296 -26.59 -13.73 -16.05
N GLY A 297 -25.85 -14.85 -16.09
CA GLY A 297 -24.65 -14.98 -16.91
C GLY A 297 -23.33 -14.98 -16.11
N SER A 298 -22.22 -15.03 -16.86
CA SER A 298 -20.89 -15.16 -16.27
C SER A 298 -20.48 -13.98 -15.39
N MET A 299 -20.84 -12.76 -15.77
CA MET A 299 -20.55 -11.55 -14.99
C MET A 299 -21.32 -11.55 -13.67
N GLY A 300 -22.58 -12.01 -13.64
CA GLY A 300 -23.34 -12.15 -12.41
C GLY A 300 -22.71 -13.16 -11.44
N VAL A 301 -22.25 -14.31 -11.96
CA VAL A 301 -21.55 -15.32 -11.16
C VAL A 301 -20.25 -14.75 -10.59
N LEU A 302 -19.45 -14.05 -11.39
CA LEU A 302 -18.20 -13.41 -10.95
C LEU A 302 -18.47 -12.36 -9.86
N TYR A 303 -19.51 -11.53 -10.02
CA TYR A 303 -19.89 -10.53 -9.03
C TYR A 303 -20.32 -11.17 -7.71
N LEU A 304 -21.15 -12.22 -7.76
CA LEU A 304 -21.56 -12.96 -6.56
C LEU A 304 -20.36 -13.65 -5.89
N ALA A 305 -19.45 -14.23 -6.67
CA ALA A 305 -18.23 -14.81 -6.14
C ALA A 305 -17.35 -13.76 -5.44
N GLU A 306 -17.21 -12.55 -6.03
CA GLU A 306 -16.51 -11.43 -5.40
C GLU A 306 -17.17 -11.01 -4.08
N VAL A 307 -18.48 -10.72 -4.11
CA VAL A 307 -19.16 -10.17 -2.93
C VAL A 307 -19.32 -11.22 -1.83
N LEU A 308 -19.79 -12.41 -2.16
CA LEU A 308 -20.02 -13.46 -1.15
C LEU A 308 -18.72 -14.11 -0.71
N GLY A 309 -17.84 -14.46 -1.66
CA GLY A 309 -16.60 -15.19 -1.37
C GLY A 309 -15.53 -14.34 -0.70
N PHE A 310 -15.41 -13.07 -1.12
CA PHE A 310 -14.28 -12.23 -0.73
C PHE A 310 -14.66 -10.98 0.08
N VAL A 311 -15.96 -10.73 0.34
CA VAL A 311 -16.42 -9.71 1.27
C VAL A 311 -17.16 -10.34 2.43
N VAL A 312 -18.23 -11.09 2.18
CA VAL A 312 -19.09 -11.63 3.26
C VAL A 312 -18.35 -12.71 4.06
N ILE A 313 -17.74 -13.70 3.40
CA ILE A 313 -17.02 -14.78 4.10
C ILE A 313 -15.90 -14.24 4.98
N PRO A 314 -14.91 -13.46 4.48
CA PRO A 314 -13.84 -12.96 5.35
C PRO A 314 -14.35 -12.00 6.42
N MET A 315 -15.41 -11.21 6.18
CA MET A 315 -16.04 -10.39 7.21
C MET A 315 -16.55 -11.24 8.39
N VAL A 316 -17.26 -12.34 8.11
CA VAL A 316 -17.74 -13.28 9.14
C VAL A 316 -16.56 -13.94 9.85
N MET A 317 -15.51 -14.34 9.11
CA MET A 317 -14.30 -14.93 9.69
C MET A 317 -13.58 -13.93 10.63
N TYR A 318 -13.51 -12.66 10.28
CA TYR A 318 -12.97 -11.63 11.17
C TYR A 318 -13.79 -11.47 12.45
N VAL A 319 -15.13 -11.44 12.34
CA VAL A 319 -16.02 -11.33 13.51
C VAL A 319 -15.84 -12.54 14.42
N GLU A 320 -15.89 -13.76 13.86
CA GLU A 320 -15.75 -15.00 14.64
C GLU A 320 -14.36 -15.14 15.24
N GLY A 321 -13.31 -14.97 14.44
CA GLY A 321 -11.93 -15.04 14.90
C GLY A 321 -11.61 -14.01 16.00
N ALA A 322 -12.17 -12.79 15.90
CA ALA A 322 -11.98 -11.77 16.91
C ALA A 322 -12.79 -12.02 18.21
N ARG A 323 -13.95 -12.74 18.13
CA ARG A 323 -14.74 -13.15 19.29
C ARG A 323 -14.12 -14.32 20.03
N SER A 324 -13.72 -15.35 19.28
CA SER A 324 -13.08 -16.57 19.80
C SER A 324 -11.61 -16.38 20.13
N ARG A 325 -10.99 -15.24 19.76
CA ARG A 325 -9.54 -14.93 19.82
C ARG A 325 -8.71 -15.93 19.02
N GLU A 326 -9.27 -16.45 17.92
CA GLU A 326 -8.57 -17.40 17.06
C GLU A 326 -7.80 -16.65 15.96
N ILE A 327 -6.52 -16.44 16.22
CA ILE A 327 -5.62 -15.68 15.36
C ILE A 327 -5.47 -16.29 13.96
N THR A 328 -5.53 -17.62 13.86
CA THR A 328 -5.43 -18.32 12.57
C THR A 328 -6.59 -17.97 11.65
N THR A 329 -7.81 -17.91 12.18
CA THR A 329 -9.01 -17.50 11.44
C THR A 329 -8.91 -16.05 10.97
N ILE A 330 -8.40 -15.14 11.83
CA ILE A 330 -8.17 -13.73 11.44
C ILE A 330 -7.13 -13.61 10.32
N ARG A 331 -6.02 -14.37 10.41
CA ARG A 331 -4.99 -14.42 9.36
C ARG A 331 -5.51 -14.95 8.04
N ALA A 332 -6.33 -16.01 8.07
CA ALA A 332 -6.98 -16.55 6.88
C ALA A 332 -7.96 -15.54 6.27
N ALA A 333 -8.73 -14.84 7.09
CA ALA A 333 -9.60 -13.76 6.65
C ALA A 333 -8.81 -12.63 5.98
N ALA A 334 -7.63 -12.27 6.52
CA ALA A 334 -6.77 -11.24 5.93
C ALA A 334 -6.29 -11.62 4.53
N VAL A 335 -5.87 -12.88 4.33
CA VAL A 335 -5.47 -13.38 3.00
C VAL A 335 -6.64 -13.35 2.03
N LEU A 336 -7.82 -13.85 2.43
CA LEU A 336 -9.02 -13.82 1.58
C LEU A 336 -9.41 -12.39 1.22
N THR A 337 -9.34 -11.46 2.18
CA THR A 337 -9.64 -10.04 1.95
C THR A 337 -8.65 -9.43 0.94
N ALA A 338 -7.36 -9.69 1.10
CA ALA A 338 -6.35 -9.19 0.16
C ALA A 338 -6.62 -9.71 -1.26
N LEU A 339 -6.89 -11.01 -1.42
CA LEU A 339 -7.27 -11.59 -2.72
C LEU A 339 -8.55 -10.98 -3.28
N GLY A 340 -9.53 -10.69 -2.42
CA GLY A 340 -10.78 -10.04 -2.81
C GLY A 340 -10.57 -8.61 -3.31
N VAL A 341 -9.69 -7.85 -2.69
CA VAL A 341 -9.35 -6.50 -3.14
C VAL A 341 -8.62 -6.56 -4.50
N VAL A 342 -7.68 -7.49 -4.68
CA VAL A 342 -7.05 -7.74 -5.99
C VAL A 342 -8.12 -8.04 -7.04
N LEU A 343 -9.01 -8.99 -6.77
CA LEU A 343 -10.09 -9.36 -7.69
C LEU A 343 -10.99 -8.18 -8.04
N ASN A 344 -11.43 -7.42 -7.04
CA ASN A 344 -12.27 -6.24 -7.26
C ASN A 344 -11.59 -5.18 -8.14
N ARG A 345 -10.31 -4.89 -7.89
CA ARG A 345 -9.56 -3.92 -8.69
C ARG A 345 -9.35 -4.38 -10.14
N LEU A 346 -9.00 -5.66 -10.33
CA LEU A 346 -8.90 -6.26 -11.67
C LEU A 346 -10.25 -6.33 -12.37
N ASN A 347 -11.34 -6.60 -11.66
CA ASN A 347 -12.68 -6.55 -12.23
C ASN A 347 -12.99 -5.15 -12.76
N VAL A 348 -12.82 -4.11 -11.96
CA VAL A 348 -13.15 -2.72 -12.36
C VAL A 348 -12.25 -2.22 -13.50
N SER A 349 -10.96 -2.57 -13.50
CA SER A 349 -9.97 -2.00 -14.42
C SER A 349 -9.74 -2.81 -15.70
N ILE A 350 -10.02 -4.13 -15.67
CA ILE A 350 -9.68 -5.05 -16.76
C ILE A 350 -10.87 -5.93 -17.16
N ILE A 351 -11.41 -6.73 -16.22
CA ILE A 351 -12.34 -7.83 -16.55
C ILE A 351 -13.72 -7.31 -16.92
N ALA A 352 -14.26 -6.37 -16.14
CA ALA A 352 -15.55 -5.74 -16.40
C ALA A 352 -15.42 -4.44 -17.20
N TYR A 353 -14.21 -4.07 -17.60
CA TYR A 353 -13.93 -2.93 -18.46
C TYR A 353 -14.02 -3.37 -19.93
N ASN A 354 -14.74 -2.62 -20.75
CA ASN A 354 -15.07 -2.99 -22.14
C ASN A 354 -15.55 -4.44 -22.27
N TRP A 355 -16.40 -4.84 -21.32
CA TRP A 355 -16.88 -6.22 -21.14
C TRP A 355 -17.65 -6.79 -22.34
N ASP A 356 -18.19 -5.93 -23.20
CA ASP A 356 -18.92 -6.24 -24.45
C ASP A 356 -18.03 -6.25 -25.69
N SER A 357 -16.73 -5.95 -25.53
CA SER A 357 -15.77 -6.00 -26.63
C SER A 357 -15.54 -7.45 -27.10
N PRO A 358 -15.44 -7.69 -28.43
CA PRO A 358 -15.11 -9.03 -28.94
C PRO A 358 -13.66 -9.43 -28.65
N VAL A 359 -12.80 -8.48 -28.30
CA VAL A 359 -11.39 -8.71 -27.93
C VAL A 359 -11.21 -8.30 -26.48
N HIS A 360 -10.67 -9.19 -25.67
CA HIS A 360 -10.37 -8.92 -24.27
C HIS A 360 -8.86 -8.80 -24.04
N TYR A 361 -8.49 -7.91 -23.13
CA TYR A 361 -7.12 -7.77 -22.70
C TYR A 361 -6.70 -8.96 -21.84
N VAL A 362 -5.55 -9.54 -22.16
CA VAL A 362 -4.85 -10.54 -21.35
C VAL A 362 -3.43 -10.04 -21.14
N PRO A 363 -2.94 -9.93 -19.90
CA PRO A 363 -1.57 -9.49 -19.63
C PRO A 363 -0.55 -10.36 -20.37
N SER A 364 0.48 -9.74 -20.92
CA SER A 364 1.63 -10.50 -21.44
C SER A 364 2.41 -11.11 -20.26
N TRP A 365 3.15 -12.17 -20.50
CA TRP A 365 4.05 -12.74 -19.48
C TRP A 365 5.08 -11.71 -19.00
N MET A 366 5.48 -10.76 -19.86
CA MET A 366 6.41 -9.69 -19.52
C MET A 366 5.82 -8.67 -18.55
N GLU A 367 4.52 -8.37 -18.66
CA GLU A 367 3.82 -7.52 -17.69
C GLU A 367 3.79 -8.18 -16.32
N ILE A 368 3.48 -9.48 -16.27
CA ILE A 368 3.46 -10.26 -15.01
C ILE A 368 4.86 -10.30 -14.37
N GLU A 369 5.89 -10.54 -15.19
CA GLU A 369 7.27 -10.62 -14.70
C GLU A 369 7.75 -9.28 -14.13
N VAL A 370 7.43 -8.15 -14.78
CA VAL A 370 7.77 -6.81 -14.28
C VAL A 370 7.05 -6.52 -12.96
N THR A 371 5.75 -6.85 -12.86
CA THR A 371 5.00 -6.72 -11.60
C THR A 371 5.64 -7.55 -10.47
N LEU A 372 6.01 -8.80 -10.73
CA LEU A 372 6.70 -9.63 -9.74
C LEU A 372 8.05 -9.04 -9.35
N ALA A 373 8.81 -8.50 -10.30
CA ALA A 373 10.08 -7.83 -10.02
C ALA A 373 9.90 -6.61 -9.12
N VAL A 374 8.88 -5.79 -9.35
CA VAL A 374 8.54 -4.62 -8.52
C VAL A 374 8.23 -5.06 -7.08
N ILE A 375 7.38 -6.09 -6.91
CA ILE A 375 7.04 -6.66 -5.59
C ILE A 375 8.30 -7.16 -4.86
N PHE A 376 9.17 -7.93 -5.55
CA PHE A 376 10.38 -8.44 -4.91
C PHE A 376 11.40 -7.34 -4.61
N MET A 377 11.50 -6.30 -5.42
CA MET A 377 12.32 -5.13 -5.11
C MET A 377 11.81 -4.41 -3.85
N GLU A 378 10.50 -4.25 -3.69
CA GLU A 378 9.90 -3.69 -2.48
C GLU A 378 10.20 -4.54 -1.23
N ILE A 379 10.02 -5.87 -1.32
CA ILE A 379 10.36 -6.79 -0.22
C ILE A 379 11.85 -6.71 0.14
N TRP A 380 12.75 -6.60 -0.85
CA TRP A 380 14.18 -6.44 -0.60
C TRP A 380 14.50 -5.10 0.06
N ALA A 381 13.86 -4.01 -0.36
CA ALA A 381 14.00 -2.71 0.26
C ALA A 381 13.51 -2.72 1.71
N PHE A 382 12.33 -3.29 1.97
CA PHE A 382 11.79 -3.46 3.32
C PHE A 382 12.76 -4.26 4.22
N ARG A 383 13.22 -5.43 3.76
CA ARG A 383 14.20 -6.25 4.48
C ARG A 383 15.51 -5.51 4.73
N TRP A 384 15.98 -4.73 3.77
CA TRP A 384 17.20 -3.94 3.90
C TRP A 384 17.06 -2.90 5.02
N VAL A 385 15.95 -2.18 5.04
CA VAL A 385 15.66 -1.15 6.05
C VAL A 385 15.48 -1.77 7.45
N VAL A 386 14.64 -2.80 7.58
CA VAL A 386 14.36 -3.47 8.87
C VAL A 386 15.63 -4.07 9.50
N ASN A 387 16.55 -4.62 8.71
CA ASN A 387 17.80 -5.17 9.24
C ASN A 387 18.78 -4.09 9.74
N ARG A 388 18.59 -2.81 9.43
CA ARG A 388 19.52 -1.72 9.73
C ARG A 388 18.95 -0.65 10.63
N MET A 389 17.70 -0.28 10.41
CA MET A 389 17.04 0.82 11.12
C MET A 389 16.17 0.28 12.26
N PRO A 390 15.89 1.08 13.29
CA PRO A 390 15.03 0.69 14.42
C PRO A 390 13.55 0.72 14.04
N VAL A 391 13.15 -0.18 13.12
CA VAL A 391 11.76 -0.32 12.64
C VAL A 391 10.98 -1.29 13.53
N LEU A 392 11.54 -2.50 13.76
CA LEU A 392 10.97 -3.54 14.63
C LEU A 392 11.67 -3.58 15.99
N ARG A 393 12.81 -2.92 16.13
CA ARG A 393 13.57 -2.80 17.38
C ARG A 393 13.14 -1.55 18.12
N GLU A 394 13.36 -1.57 19.42
CA GLU A 394 13.19 -0.37 20.24
C GLU A 394 14.12 0.77 19.78
N PRO A 395 13.64 2.02 19.83
CA PRO A 395 14.50 3.17 19.55
C PRO A 395 15.68 3.25 20.52
N PRO A 396 16.79 3.90 20.14
CA PRO A 396 17.92 4.12 21.01
C PRO A 396 17.50 4.83 22.30
N GLU A 397 18.19 4.54 23.44
CA GLU A 397 17.85 5.11 24.75
C GLU A 397 17.70 6.64 24.75
N TRP A 398 18.53 7.33 23.96
CA TRP A 398 18.49 8.80 23.86
C TRP A 398 17.24 9.34 23.14
N ALA A 399 16.50 8.49 22.44
CA ALA A 399 15.26 8.84 21.75
C ALA A 399 14.00 8.41 22.53
N ARG A 400 14.11 7.50 23.50
CA ARG A 400 12.97 6.95 24.28
C ARG A 400 12.29 8.00 25.17
N GLY A 401 13.07 8.82 25.88
CA GLY A 401 12.53 9.78 26.86
C GLY A 401 11.76 10.97 26.26
N GLU A 402 11.90 11.24 24.95
CA GLU A 402 11.14 12.31 24.27
C GLU A 402 9.87 11.74 23.57
N HIS A 403 9.77 10.44 23.34
CA HIS A 403 8.53 9.82 22.83
C HIS A 403 7.41 9.83 23.88
N ASP A 404 7.73 9.62 25.16
CA ASP A 404 6.77 9.72 26.26
C ASP A 404 6.20 11.13 26.41
N VAL A 405 7.04 12.16 26.20
CA VAL A 405 6.62 13.58 26.26
C VAL A 405 5.70 13.96 25.10
N THR A 406 5.85 13.34 23.94
CA THR A 406 4.98 13.60 22.78
C THR A 406 3.61 12.95 22.96
N ALA A 407 3.56 11.76 23.54
CA ALA A 407 2.32 11.08 23.89
C ALA A 407 1.53 11.82 25.00
N GLU A 408 2.23 12.44 25.98
CA GLU A 408 1.60 13.27 27.02
C GLU A 408 1.06 14.61 26.47
N ARG A 409 1.71 15.21 25.47
CA ARG A 409 1.22 16.46 24.85
C ARG A 409 -0.04 16.29 24.01
N VAL A 410 -0.33 15.08 23.58
CA VAL A 410 -1.59 14.75 22.85
C VAL A 410 -2.73 14.47 23.84
N LYS A 411 -2.42 14.22 25.12
CA LYS A 411 -3.41 13.99 26.20
C LYS A 411 -3.87 15.28 26.92
N GLY A 412 -3.23 16.39 26.70
CA GLY A 412 -3.59 17.71 27.27
C GLY A 412 -4.18 18.65 26.20
#